data_a384885288332854dfcbf45babe965c9
#
_entry.id   a384885288332854dfcbf45babe965c9
#
_cell.length_a   1.000
_cell.length_b   1.000
_cell.length_c   1.000
_cell.angle_alpha   90.00
_cell.angle_beta   90.00
_cell.angle_gamma   90.00
#
_symmetry.space_group_name_H-M   'P 1'
#
loop_
_entity.id
_entity.type
_entity.pdbx_description
1 polymer ?
#
loop_
_entity_poly.entity_id
_entity_poly.type
_entity_poly.pdbx_seq_one_letter_code
_entity_poly.pdbx_strand_id
1 'polypeptide(L)'
;MLYRPFGGIFIAAKEALMAKIIAVVNQKGGVGKTTTAVNLSAALHDLGKRVLLCDFDPQANSTSGMGVDKNTASPNIYDVLINGAEPAKAVVRTRYGDVLPSNKALAGAGIEMIAIDNRERLLKTALDALSGDYDYIFIDCPPSLELLTVNALCAAGSLLVPVQCEYYALEGLSDLLATVRLVKRGLNPA
;
A
#
# COMPACT_ATOMS: atom_id res chain seq x y z
N MET A 1 33.63 -4.13 21.12
CA MET A 1 34.29 -5.28 21.77
C MET A 1 34.11 -6.47 20.83
N LEU A 2 35.16 -6.81 20.05
CA LEU A 2 35.11 -7.86 19.03
C LEU A 2 35.33 -9.23 19.68
N TYR A 3 34.29 -10.05 19.70
CA TYR A 3 34.39 -11.45 20.11
C TYR A 3 34.75 -12.29 18.86
N ARG A 4 35.89 -12.97 18.87
CA ARG A 4 36.27 -13.96 17.86
C ARG A 4 35.89 -15.36 18.39
N PRO A 5 34.94 -16.07 17.78
CA PRO A 5 34.86 -17.54 17.92
C PRO A 5 35.62 -18.22 16.76
N PHE A 6 36.25 -19.30 17.09
CA PHE A 6 36.97 -20.20 16.18
C PHE A 6 36.00 -20.77 15.12
N GLY A 7 36.37 -20.71 13.85
CA GLY A 7 35.78 -21.52 12.78
C GLY A 7 34.32 -21.19 12.44
N GLY A 8 33.95 -19.94 12.24
CA GLY A 8 32.57 -19.55 11.95
C GLY A 8 32.42 -18.95 10.57
N ILE A 9 31.53 -19.53 9.76
CA ILE A 9 30.91 -18.89 8.61
C ILE A 9 30.27 -17.60 9.13
N PHE A 10 30.75 -16.42 8.69
CA PHE A 10 30.05 -15.17 8.92
C PHE A 10 28.78 -15.16 8.04
N ILE A 11 27.67 -15.61 8.62
CA ILE A 11 26.37 -15.22 8.10
C ILE A 11 26.19 -13.78 8.60
N ALA A 12 26.52 -12.80 7.73
CA ALA A 12 26.03 -11.44 7.93
C ALA A 12 24.49 -11.56 7.99
N ALA A 13 23.92 -11.44 9.16
CA ALA A 13 22.49 -11.21 9.29
C ALA A 13 22.25 -9.90 8.52
N LYS A 14 21.73 -10.01 7.29
CA LYS A 14 21.17 -8.88 6.59
C LYS A 14 20.08 -8.38 7.54
N GLU A 15 20.31 -7.25 8.22
CA GLU A 15 19.22 -6.56 8.91
C GLU A 15 18.12 -6.48 7.87
N ALA A 16 16.99 -7.11 8.13
CA ALA A 16 15.86 -7.09 7.22
C ALA A 16 15.41 -5.64 7.16
N LEU A 17 15.87 -4.91 6.15
CA LEU A 17 15.43 -3.56 5.90
C LEU A 17 13.95 -3.68 5.56
N MET A 18 13.08 -3.19 6.45
CA MET A 18 11.64 -3.16 6.21
C MET A 18 11.37 -2.32 4.97
N ALA A 19 10.40 -2.73 4.16
CA ALA A 19 10.02 -2.02 2.96
C ALA A 19 9.70 -0.54 3.23
N LYS A 20 10.04 0.33 2.28
CA LYS A 20 9.51 1.70 2.26
C LYS A 20 8.08 1.65 1.77
N ILE A 21 7.12 1.89 2.67
CA ILE A 21 5.69 1.92 2.35
C ILE A 21 5.29 3.34 1.96
N ILE A 22 4.78 3.51 0.74
CA ILE A 22 4.45 4.81 0.13
C ILE A 22 3.00 4.78 -0.33
N ALA A 23 2.13 5.65 0.23
CA ALA A 23 0.77 5.80 -0.26
C ALA A 23 0.71 6.83 -1.39
N VAL A 24 0.12 6.42 -2.52
CA VAL A 24 -0.18 7.31 -3.66
C VAL A 24 -1.59 7.82 -3.48
N VAL A 25 -1.72 9.06 -3.00
CA VAL A 25 -2.97 9.59 -2.47
C VAL A 25 -3.30 10.98 -3.03
N ASN A 26 -4.55 11.18 -3.40
CA ASN A 26 -5.19 12.46 -3.65
C ASN A 26 -6.71 12.24 -3.68
N GLN A 27 -7.49 13.12 -3.04
CA GLN A 27 -8.95 13.01 -3.05
C GLN A 27 -9.56 13.30 -4.43
N LYS A 28 -8.85 14.01 -5.30
CA LYS A 28 -9.32 14.30 -6.64
C LYS A 28 -9.17 13.07 -7.55
N GLY A 29 -10.25 12.72 -8.26
CA GLY A 29 -10.22 11.72 -9.31
C GLY A 29 -9.45 12.20 -10.55
N GLY A 30 -8.87 11.27 -11.33
CA GLY A 30 -8.24 11.60 -12.62
C GLY A 30 -6.88 12.30 -12.56
N VAL A 31 -6.27 12.49 -11.39
CA VAL A 31 -4.96 13.16 -11.24
C VAL A 31 -3.76 12.26 -11.54
N GLY A 32 -3.99 10.99 -11.88
CA GLY A 32 -2.93 10.06 -12.24
C GLY A 32 -2.40 9.20 -11.10
N LYS A 33 -3.13 9.01 -9.99
CA LYS A 33 -2.71 8.11 -8.87
C LYS A 33 -2.33 6.73 -9.36
N THR A 34 -3.30 6.00 -9.92
CA THR A 34 -3.11 4.64 -10.46
C THR A 34 -2.02 4.58 -11.52
N THR A 35 -2.02 5.54 -12.46
CA THR A 35 -0.98 5.62 -13.51
C THR A 35 0.41 5.76 -12.89
N THR A 36 0.57 6.61 -11.88
CA THR A 36 1.83 6.80 -11.19
C THR A 36 2.23 5.54 -10.42
N ALA A 37 1.31 4.96 -9.65
CA ALA A 37 1.57 3.76 -8.85
C ALA A 37 2.04 2.58 -9.72
N VAL A 38 1.32 2.27 -10.81
CA VAL A 38 1.64 1.16 -11.72
C VAL A 38 2.98 1.40 -12.42
N ASN A 39 3.19 2.57 -13.03
CA ASN A 39 4.41 2.82 -13.79
C ASN A 39 5.65 2.93 -12.89
N LEU A 40 5.53 3.54 -11.71
CA LEU A 40 6.65 3.62 -10.77
C LEU A 40 7.02 2.25 -10.20
N SER A 41 6.02 1.41 -9.90
CA SER A 41 6.24 0.03 -9.46
C SER A 41 6.99 -0.78 -10.52
N ALA A 42 6.52 -0.73 -11.77
CA ALA A 42 7.16 -1.42 -12.89
C ALA A 42 8.58 -0.92 -13.14
N ALA A 43 8.81 0.40 -13.15
CA ALA A 43 10.12 0.98 -13.38
C ALA A 43 11.14 0.60 -12.29
N LEU A 44 10.72 0.57 -11.03
CA LEU A 44 11.59 0.13 -9.93
C LEU A 44 11.85 -1.39 -9.99
N HIS A 45 10.86 -2.18 -10.40
CA HIS A 45 11.06 -3.60 -10.64
C HIS A 45 12.08 -3.85 -11.75
N ASP A 46 12.01 -3.14 -12.86
CA ASP A 46 12.97 -3.21 -13.96
C ASP A 46 14.38 -2.80 -13.53
N LEU A 47 14.51 -1.96 -12.50
CA LEU A 47 15.78 -1.59 -11.86
C LEU A 47 16.24 -2.63 -10.81
N GLY A 48 15.61 -3.81 -10.76
CA GLY A 48 15.97 -4.91 -9.87
C GLY A 48 15.55 -4.76 -8.42
N LYS A 49 14.59 -3.86 -8.12
CA LYS A 49 14.01 -3.74 -6.79
C LYS A 49 12.87 -4.74 -6.59
N ARG A 50 12.72 -5.23 -5.35
CA ARG A 50 11.56 -6.03 -4.96
C ARG A 50 10.41 -5.07 -4.65
N VAL A 51 9.38 -5.08 -5.46
CA VAL A 51 8.28 -4.12 -5.38
C VAL A 51 6.95 -4.84 -5.25
N LEU A 52 6.14 -4.41 -4.28
CA LEU A 52 4.74 -4.78 -4.14
C LEU A 52 3.86 -3.56 -4.43
N LEU A 53 2.90 -3.70 -5.32
CA LEU A 53 1.82 -2.74 -5.51
C LEU A 53 0.56 -3.26 -4.80
N CYS A 54 0.15 -2.59 -3.73
CA CYS A 54 -1.13 -2.84 -3.06
C CYS A 54 -2.20 -1.98 -3.73
N ASP A 55 -3.08 -2.60 -4.48
CA ASP A 55 -4.27 -1.93 -5.01
C ASP A 55 -5.30 -1.78 -3.88
N PHE A 56 -5.57 -0.54 -3.50
CA PHE A 56 -6.47 -0.23 -2.39
C PHE A 56 -7.69 0.59 -2.83
N ASP A 57 -7.95 0.60 -4.15
CA ASP A 57 -9.15 1.19 -4.75
C ASP A 57 -10.15 0.08 -5.14
N PRO A 58 -11.43 0.18 -4.74
CA PRO A 58 -12.48 -0.75 -5.17
C PRO A 58 -12.66 -0.86 -6.68
N GLN A 59 -12.20 0.14 -7.45
CA GLN A 59 -12.21 0.10 -8.91
C GLN A 59 -11.19 -0.91 -9.47
N ALA A 60 -10.17 -1.26 -8.69
CA ALA A 60 -9.15 -2.25 -9.00
C ALA A 60 -8.43 -1.98 -10.35
N ASN A 61 -8.13 -0.71 -10.60
CA ASN A 61 -7.48 -0.30 -11.84
C ASN A 61 -5.99 -0.63 -11.84
N SER A 62 -5.31 -0.56 -10.69
CA SER A 62 -3.92 -1.00 -10.55
C SER A 62 -3.78 -2.50 -10.75
N THR A 63 -4.71 -3.30 -10.23
CA THR A 63 -4.79 -4.75 -10.44
C THR A 63 -4.80 -5.07 -11.94
N SER A 64 -5.72 -4.44 -12.69
CA SER A 64 -5.78 -4.60 -14.15
C SER A 64 -4.53 -4.07 -14.84
N GLY A 65 -3.98 -2.94 -14.38
CA GLY A 65 -2.76 -2.33 -14.91
C GLY A 65 -1.53 -3.23 -14.77
N MET A 66 -1.47 -4.04 -13.71
CA MET A 66 -0.44 -5.05 -13.50
C MET A 66 -0.71 -6.38 -14.26
N GLY A 67 -1.77 -6.44 -15.05
CA GLY A 67 -2.12 -7.61 -15.89
C GLY A 67 -2.87 -8.71 -15.15
N VAL A 68 -3.45 -8.43 -13.99
CA VAL A 68 -4.25 -9.37 -13.20
C VAL A 68 -5.74 -9.13 -13.45
N ASP A 69 -6.50 -10.21 -13.70
CA ASP A 69 -7.96 -10.10 -13.83
C ASP A 69 -8.61 -9.88 -12.46
N LYS A 70 -9.07 -8.66 -12.23
CA LYS A 70 -9.73 -8.25 -10.99
C LYS A 70 -11.03 -8.98 -10.66
N ASN A 71 -11.65 -9.64 -11.65
CA ASN A 71 -12.90 -10.38 -11.44
C ASN A 71 -12.65 -11.78 -10.88
N THR A 72 -11.46 -12.34 -11.10
CA THR A 72 -11.09 -13.70 -10.70
C THR A 72 -10.00 -13.76 -9.63
N ALA A 73 -9.33 -12.62 -9.33
CA ALA A 73 -8.29 -12.56 -8.31
C ALA A 73 -8.84 -12.87 -6.91
N SER A 74 -8.43 -14.01 -6.36
CA SER A 74 -8.80 -14.47 -5.01
C SER A 74 -7.70 -15.38 -4.46
N PRO A 75 -7.28 -15.20 -3.19
CA PRO A 75 -7.71 -14.10 -2.30
C PRO A 75 -7.18 -12.75 -2.77
N ASN A 76 -7.77 -11.67 -2.28
CA ASN A 76 -7.42 -10.28 -2.59
C ASN A 76 -7.40 -9.44 -1.30
N ILE A 77 -7.16 -8.12 -1.40
CA ILE A 77 -7.02 -7.25 -0.23
C ILE A 77 -8.31 -7.21 0.62
N TYR A 78 -9.50 -7.31 0.04
CA TYR A 78 -10.73 -7.40 0.82
C TYR A 78 -10.74 -8.68 1.68
N ASP A 79 -10.34 -9.83 1.11
CA ASP A 79 -10.26 -11.09 1.85
C ASP A 79 -9.25 -11.01 2.99
N VAL A 80 -8.14 -10.31 2.79
CA VAL A 80 -7.13 -10.10 3.84
C VAL A 80 -7.69 -9.27 4.99
N LEU A 81 -8.41 -8.18 4.70
CA LEU A 81 -8.87 -7.23 5.73
C LEU A 81 -10.11 -7.74 6.47
N ILE A 82 -11.02 -8.44 5.78
CA ILE A 82 -12.35 -8.78 6.30
C ILE A 82 -12.44 -10.28 6.60
N ASN A 83 -11.95 -11.14 5.70
CA ASN A 83 -12.09 -12.59 5.81
C ASN A 83 -10.90 -13.28 6.49
N GLY A 84 -9.88 -12.52 6.92
CA GLY A 84 -8.71 -13.07 7.63
C GLY A 84 -7.79 -13.90 6.72
N ALA A 85 -7.80 -13.68 5.42
CA ALA A 85 -6.88 -14.34 4.52
C ALA A 85 -5.43 -13.93 4.81
N GLU A 86 -4.51 -14.89 4.69
CA GLU A 86 -3.08 -14.64 4.87
C GLU A 86 -2.57 -13.70 3.76
N PRO A 87 -1.95 -12.53 4.09
CA PRO A 87 -1.53 -11.54 3.09
C PRO A 87 -0.63 -12.13 2.00
N ALA A 88 0.32 -12.99 2.36
CA ALA A 88 1.25 -13.61 1.42
C ALA A 88 0.56 -14.48 0.36
N LYS A 89 -0.58 -15.10 0.69
CA LYS A 89 -1.35 -15.92 -0.25
C LYS A 89 -2.18 -15.07 -1.23
N ALA A 90 -2.43 -13.82 -0.88
CA ALA A 90 -3.17 -12.89 -1.75
C ALA A 90 -2.26 -12.16 -2.75
N VAL A 91 -0.94 -12.23 -2.58
CA VAL A 91 0.00 -11.61 -3.52
C VAL A 91 0.07 -12.40 -4.81
N VAL A 92 -0.06 -11.71 -5.93
CA VAL A 92 0.08 -12.25 -7.29
C VAL A 92 1.37 -11.73 -7.91
N ARG A 93 2.21 -12.66 -8.38
CA ARG A 93 3.45 -12.31 -9.10
C ARG A 93 3.15 -11.97 -10.55
N THR A 94 3.68 -10.86 -11.01
CA THR A 94 3.56 -10.43 -12.41
C THR A 94 4.93 -10.16 -13.02
N ARG A 95 4.98 -9.94 -14.32
CA ARG A 95 6.22 -9.53 -15.00
C ARG A 95 6.66 -8.10 -14.68
N TYR A 96 5.81 -7.33 -14.00
CA TYR A 96 6.06 -5.91 -13.67
C TYR A 96 6.31 -5.68 -12.17
N GLY A 97 6.50 -6.74 -11.39
CA GLY A 97 6.54 -6.76 -9.94
C GLY A 97 5.32 -7.47 -9.36
N ASP A 98 5.26 -7.55 -8.04
CA ASP A 98 4.17 -8.23 -7.35
C ASP A 98 3.00 -7.26 -7.12
N VAL A 99 1.77 -7.81 -7.09
CA VAL A 99 0.56 -7.03 -6.78
C VAL A 99 -0.28 -7.74 -5.73
N LEU A 100 -0.75 -6.99 -4.74
CA LEU A 100 -1.83 -7.39 -3.84
C LEU A 100 -3.12 -6.84 -4.44
N PRO A 101 -3.94 -7.69 -5.10
CA PRO A 101 -5.02 -7.24 -5.94
C PRO A 101 -6.23 -6.74 -5.15
N SER A 102 -7.03 -5.91 -5.79
CA SER A 102 -8.33 -5.44 -5.31
C SER A 102 -9.47 -5.95 -6.20
N ASN A 103 -10.68 -5.78 -5.71
CA ASN A 103 -11.90 -5.92 -6.48
C ASN A 103 -13.03 -5.05 -5.90
N LYS A 104 -14.20 -5.09 -6.55
CA LYS A 104 -15.37 -4.29 -6.16
C LYS A 104 -15.91 -4.57 -4.75
N ALA A 105 -15.61 -5.74 -4.14
CA ALA A 105 -16.04 -6.05 -2.78
C ALA A 105 -15.42 -5.09 -1.76
N LEU A 106 -14.22 -4.54 -2.04
CA LEU A 106 -13.57 -3.58 -1.18
C LEU A 106 -14.41 -2.30 -0.93
N ALA A 107 -15.39 -1.99 -1.80
CA ALA A 107 -16.31 -0.87 -1.57
C ALA A 107 -17.15 -1.04 -0.29
N GLY A 108 -17.49 -2.27 0.08
CA GLY A 108 -18.24 -2.59 1.31
C GLY A 108 -17.36 -2.61 2.56
N ALA A 109 -16.07 -2.80 2.41
CA ALA A 109 -15.14 -3.01 3.53
C ALA A 109 -15.19 -1.86 4.56
N GLY A 110 -15.37 -0.61 4.12
CA GLY A 110 -15.46 0.53 5.02
C GLY A 110 -16.59 0.42 6.05
N ILE A 111 -17.71 -0.20 5.70
CA ILE A 111 -18.84 -0.45 6.60
C ILE A 111 -18.54 -1.63 7.51
N GLU A 112 -18.01 -2.70 6.97
CA GLU A 112 -17.70 -3.93 7.72
C GLU A 112 -16.61 -3.72 8.76
N MET A 113 -15.60 -2.90 8.44
CA MET A 113 -14.54 -2.51 9.37
C MET A 113 -15.04 -1.76 10.60
N ILE A 114 -16.24 -1.12 10.59
CA ILE A 114 -16.75 -0.35 11.73
C ILE A 114 -16.83 -1.21 13.00
N ALA A 115 -17.13 -2.49 12.85
CA ALA A 115 -17.24 -3.44 13.95
C ALA A 115 -15.88 -4.05 14.39
N ILE A 116 -14.78 -3.72 13.72
CA ILE A 116 -13.46 -4.30 13.99
C ILE A 116 -12.64 -3.34 14.85
N ASP A 117 -12.04 -3.86 15.91
CA ASP A 117 -11.14 -3.10 16.76
C ASP A 117 -9.86 -2.72 16.00
N ASN A 118 -9.36 -1.51 16.24
CA ASN A 118 -8.18 -0.96 15.55
C ASN A 118 -8.31 -0.94 14.02
N ARG A 119 -9.54 -0.78 13.52
CA ARG A 119 -9.91 -0.79 12.10
C ARG A 119 -9.06 0.13 11.22
N GLU A 120 -8.48 1.19 11.77
CA GLU A 120 -7.62 2.12 11.05
C GLU A 120 -6.24 1.55 10.74
N ARG A 121 -5.87 0.43 11.35
CA ARG A 121 -4.53 -0.21 11.25
C ARG A 121 -4.54 -1.58 10.57
N LEU A 122 -5.68 -2.03 10.04
CA LEU A 122 -5.79 -3.33 9.41
C LEU A 122 -4.83 -3.49 8.23
N LEU A 123 -4.77 -2.48 7.35
CA LEU A 123 -3.83 -2.48 6.24
C LEU A 123 -2.38 -2.45 6.72
N LYS A 124 -2.08 -1.67 7.76
CA LYS A 124 -0.73 -1.66 8.35
C LYS A 124 -0.31 -3.05 8.80
N THR A 125 -1.16 -3.74 9.56
CA THR A 125 -0.88 -5.10 10.03
C THR A 125 -0.63 -6.06 8.86
N ALA A 126 -1.43 -5.98 7.80
CA ALA A 126 -1.27 -6.81 6.62
C ALA A 126 0.05 -6.54 5.87
N LEU A 127 0.41 -5.26 5.69
CA LEU A 127 1.63 -4.89 4.96
C LEU A 127 2.91 -5.08 5.81
N ASP A 128 2.85 -4.92 7.12
CA ASP A 128 3.97 -5.21 8.01
C ASP A 128 4.38 -6.69 7.91
N ALA A 129 3.42 -7.61 7.75
CA ALA A 129 3.69 -9.03 7.54
C ALA A 129 4.43 -9.35 6.23
N LEU A 130 4.33 -8.47 5.23
CA LEU A 130 4.97 -8.61 3.92
C LEU A 130 6.26 -7.78 3.79
N SER A 131 6.48 -6.82 4.67
CA SER A 131 7.49 -5.77 4.48
C SER A 131 8.94 -6.26 4.45
N GLY A 132 9.24 -7.44 5.00
CA GLY A 132 10.57 -8.06 4.93
C GLY A 132 10.94 -8.59 3.53
N ASP A 133 9.96 -8.83 2.68
CA ASP A 133 10.15 -9.42 1.36
C ASP A 133 10.37 -8.38 0.26
N TYR A 134 10.08 -7.10 0.53
CA TYR A 134 10.11 -6.02 -0.44
C TYR A 134 11.06 -4.89 -0.06
N ASP A 135 11.54 -4.15 -1.06
CA ASP A 135 12.29 -2.91 -0.87
C ASP A 135 11.33 -1.71 -0.86
N TYR A 136 10.23 -1.82 -1.65
CA TYR A 136 9.17 -0.81 -1.75
C TYR A 136 7.79 -1.46 -1.77
N ILE A 137 6.84 -0.85 -1.05
CA ILE A 137 5.41 -1.16 -1.15
C ILE A 137 4.68 0.13 -1.51
N PHE A 138 4.01 0.16 -2.67
CA PHE A 138 3.14 1.25 -3.06
C PHE A 138 1.69 0.90 -2.73
N ILE A 139 0.94 1.87 -2.20
CA ILE A 139 -0.50 1.73 -1.96
C ILE A 139 -1.21 2.68 -2.92
N ASP A 140 -1.95 2.15 -3.90
CA ASP A 140 -2.81 2.96 -4.78
C ASP A 140 -4.15 3.22 -4.10
N CYS A 141 -4.40 4.47 -3.70
CA CYS A 141 -5.55 4.85 -2.88
C CYS A 141 -6.75 5.31 -3.73
N PRO A 142 -7.99 5.07 -3.25
CA PRO A 142 -9.19 5.62 -3.87
C PRO A 142 -9.23 7.16 -3.81
N PRO A 143 -10.07 7.80 -4.64
CA PRO A 143 -10.25 9.26 -4.64
C PRO A 143 -11.21 9.71 -3.52
N SER A 144 -10.91 9.35 -2.27
CA SER A 144 -11.71 9.74 -1.09
C SER A 144 -10.79 9.91 0.12
N LEU A 145 -11.29 10.50 1.20
CA LEU A 145 -10.61 10.58 2.50
C LEU A 145 -11.33 9.74 3.57
N GLU A 146 -11.98 8.67 3.15
CA GLU A 146 -12.70 7.73 4.00
C GLU A 146 -11.77 6.72 4.69
N LEU A 147 -12.36 5.74 5.40
CA LEU A 147 -11.63 4.77 6.22
C LEU A 147 -10.55 3.98 5.46
N LEU A 148 -10.75 3.69 4.17
CA LEU A 148 -9.72 3.06 3.35
C LEU A 148 -8.48 3.97 3.25
N THR A 149 -8.66 5.24 2.90
CA THR A 149 -7.53 6.17 2.81
C THR A 149 -6.86 6.39 4.18
N VAL A 150 -7.62 6.43 5.27
CA VAL A 150 -7.06 6.49 6.64
C VAL A 150 -6.19 5.26 6.90
N ASN A 151 -6.61 4.06 6.53
CA ASN A 151 -5.80 2.84 6.63
C ASN A 151 -4.49 2.96 5.84
N ALA A 152 -4.54 3.47 4.61
CA ALA A 152 -3.34 3.69 3.80
C ALA A 152 -2.38 4.69 4.46
N LEU A 153 -2.90 5.79 5.02
CA LEU A 153 -2.10 6.79 5.74
C LEU A 153 -1.51 6.22 7.04
N CYS A 154 -2.21 5.32 7.72
CA CYS A 154 -1.70 4.63 8.91
C CYS A 154 -0.58 3.64 8.58
N ALA A 155 -0.63 3.02 7.42
CA ALA A 155 0.37 2.05 6.97
C ALA A 155 1.62 2.68 6.37
N ALA A 156 1.48 3.84 5.72
CA ALA A 156 2.55 4.47 4.96
C ALA A 156 3.50 5.30 5.82
N GLY A 157 4.81 5.19 5.57
CA GLY A 157 5.83 6.08 6.10
C GLY A 157 6.10 7.31 5.21
N SER A 158 5.55 7.33 3.99
CA SER A 158 5.69 8.45 3.04
C SER A 158 4.48 8.56 2.14
N LEU A 159 4.23 9.76 1.62
CA LEU A 159 3.14 10.04 0.69
C LEU A 159 3.70 10.51 -0.65
N LEU A 160 3.10 10.03 -1.72
CA LEU A 160 3.27 10.56 -3.06
C LEU A 160 1.93 11.13 -3.50
N VAL A 161 1.91 12.44 -3.78
CA VAL A 161 0.68 13.16 -4.10
C VAL A 161 0.76 13.67 -5.55
N PRO A 162 0.21 12.96 -6.53
CA PRO A 162 0.10 13.48 -7.90
C PRO A 162 -0.83 14.68 -7.92
N VAL A 163 -0.36 15.81 -8.45
CA VAL A 163 -1.11 17.07 -8.52
C VAL A 163 -1.09 17.59 -9.96
N GLN A 164 -2.25 17.97 -10.48
CA GLN A 164 -2.36 18.67 -11.75
C GLN A 164 -2.09 20.17 -11.56
N CYS A 165 -1.44 20.79 -12.54
CA CYS A 165 -1.14 22.23 -12.50
C CYS A 165 -2.39 23.06 -12.83
N GLU A 166 -3.37 23.05 -11.91
CA GLU A 166 -4.62 23.80 -12.05
C GLU A 166 -5.07 24.39 -10.69
N TYR A 167 -5.89 25.42 -10.73
CA TYR A 167 -6.29 26.18 -9.54
C TYR A 167 -6.98 25.31 -8.47
N TYR A 168 -7.95 24.49 -8.86
CA TYR A 168 -8.71 23.66 -7.92
C TYR A 168 -7.92 22.51 -7.31
N ALA A 169 -6.71 22.23 -7.80
CA ALA A 169 -5.86 21.20 -7.20
C ALA A 169 -5.35 21.60 -5.80
N LEU A 170 -5.23 22.90 -5.51
CA LEU A 170 -4.74 23.41 -4.23
C LEU A 170 -5.76 23.22 -3.10
N GLU A 171 -7.06 23.32 -3.38
CA GLU A 171 -8.12 23.11 -2.39
C GLU A 171 -8.10 21.67 -1.88
N GLY A 172 -8.12 20.68 -2.78
CA GLY A 172 -8.04 19.28 -2.42
C GLY A 172 -6.75 18.87 -1.70
N LEU A 173 -5.64 19.56 -1.99
CA LEU A 173 -4.39 19.34 -1.28
C LEU A 173 -4.46 19.81 0.18
N SER A 174 -5.14 20.91 0.45
CA SER A 174 -5.33 21.43 1.82
C SER A 174 -6.10 20.46 2.70
N ASP A 175 -7.17 19.88 2.19
CA ASP A 175 -7.98 18.88 2.91
C ASP A 175 -7.19 17.60 3.19
N LEU A 176 -6.44 17.13 2.18
CA LEU A 176 -5.55 15.99 2.35
C LEU A 176 -4.51 16.27 3.46
N LEU A 177 -3.85 17.42 3.44
CA LEU A 177 -2.86 17.77 4.46
C LEU A 177 -3.48 17.90 5.86
N ALA A 178 -4.72 18.37 5.99
CA ALA A 178 -5.45 18.39 7.25
C ALA A 178 -5.66 16.96 7.78
N THR A 179 -6.12 16.05 6.91
CA THR A 179 -6.31 14.63 7.26
C THR A 179 -4.99 13.96 7.65
N VAL A 180 -3.92 14.18 6.89
CA VAL A 180 -2.58 13.65 7.21
C VAL A 180 -2.10 14.12 8.59
N ARG A 181 -2.32 15.39 8.94
CA ARG A 181 -1.96 15.93 10.27
C ARG A 181 -2.74 15.24 11.39
N LEU A 182 -4.03 14.94 11.19
CA LEU A 182 -4.84 14.22 12.17
C LEU A 182 -4.32 12.78 12.35
N VAL A 183 -4.09 12.07 11.26
CA VAL A 183 -3.55 10.70 11.29
C VAL A 183 -2.18 10.69 11.97
N LYS A 184 -1.29 11.63 11.62
CA LYS A 184 0.05 11.72 12.23
C LYS A 184 0.00 11.96 13.74
N ARG A 185 -0.96 12.73 14.24
CA ARG A 185 -1.09 13.00 15.68
C ARG A 185 -1.62 11.82 16.48
N GLY A 186 -2.58 11.07 15.93
CA GLY A 186 -3.33 10.07 16.68
C GLY A 186 -3.02 8.61 16.34
N LEU A 187 -2.68 8.33 15.08
CA LEU A 187 -2.62 6.97 14.56
C LEU A 187 -1.24 6.54 14.03
N ASN A 188 -0.49 7.47 13.42
CA ASN A 188 0.81 7.19 12.82
C ASN A 188 1.80 8.34 13.06
N PRO A 189 2.48 8.40 14.22
CA PRO A 189 3.37 9.49 14.59
C PRO A 189 4.72 9.48 13.86
N ALA A 190 5.02 8.45 13.09
CA ALA A 190 6.28 8.29 12.33
C ALA A 190 6.41 9.25 11.14
#